data_7311c07c0e3f4da317c140ffc8395753
#
_entry.id   7311c07c0e3f4da317c140ffc8395753
#
_cell.length_a   1.000
_cell.length_b   1.000
_cell.length_c   1.000
_cell.angle_alpha   90.00
_cell.angle_beta   90.00
_cell.angle_gamma   90.00
#
_symmetry.space_group_name_H-M   'P 1'
#
loop_
_entity.id
_entity.type
_entity.pdbx_description
1 polymer ?
#
loop_
_entity_poly.entity_id
_entity_poly.type
_entity_poly.pdbx_seq_one_letter_code
_entity_poly.pdbx_strand_id
1 'polypeptide(L)'
;MAILLDEMTEVVVQGATGKEGQFRIQMMRGYGTNIVAGVTPGRGGMEVAGVPIHDTVEEAKERHPNLSTSVIFVPARHTRSAAFEALDAGLRFVLLVPERVPQQDMLEIIQRARECQAVVIGPNSIGVVSPGKAIIGVIGGRMELMRTAFRPGPCGVLSRSGGQTTTLCYYLTKAGVGQSTAIGVGGDAFVGASWSELLPLFERDPETRMMALFGEIGTTNEEDAAALITAGGFTKPVVAYVSGRYARPGMRFGHAGAIISRGIGTAEAKIAALRDAGVHVVEHLGDIGPTARRILDRL
;
A
#
# COMPACT_ATOMS: atom_id res chain seq x y z
N MET A 1 7.03 -2.38 -16.17
CA MET A 1 5.89 -3.01 -15.47
C MET A 1 5.85 -2.45 -14.06
N ALA A 2 4.73 -1.92 -13.62
CA ALA A 2 4.61 -1.53 -12.21
C ALA A 2 4.46 -2.79 -11.34
N ILE A 3 4.83 -2.72 -10.06
CA ILE A 3 4.61 -3.83 -9.14
C ILE A 3 3.15 -3.87 -8.68
N LEU A 4 2.58 -5.08 -8.54
CA LEU A 4 1.23 -5.36 -8.01
C LEU A 4 0.05 -4.83 -8.83
N LEU A 5 0.17 -3.67 -9.49
CA LEU A 5 -0.95 -2.98 -10.13
C LEU A 5 -0.50 -2.21 -11.37
N ASP A 6 -1.07 -2.52 -12.51
CA ASP A 6 -0.90 -1.79 -13.78
C ASP A 6 -2.23 -1.67 -14.53
N GLU A 7 -2.20 -1.12 -15.74
CA GLU A 7 -3.37 -0.91 -16.60
C GLU A 7 -4.03 -2.22 -17.09
N MET A 8 -3.30 -3.34 -17.07
CA MET A 8 -3.80 -4.65 -17.47
C MET A 8 -4.35 -5.47 -16.32
N THR A 9 -4.10 -5.05 -15.09
CA THR A 9 -4.50 -5.77 -13.89
C THR A 9 -6.02 -5.77 -13.75
N GLU A 10 -6.64 -6.94 -13.84
CA GLU A 10 -8.08 -7.11 -13.60
C GLU A 10 -8.37 -7.12 -12.10
N VAL A 11 -9.31 -6.25 -11.71
CA VAL A 11 -9.65 -5.98 -10.31
C VAL A 11 -11.11 -6.32 -10.01
N VAL A 12 -11.36 -7.01 -8.89
CA VAL A 12 -12.67 -7.16 -8.28
C VAL A 12 -12.80 -6.28 -7.04
N VAL A 13 -13.98 -5.70 -6.83
CA VAL A 13 -14.29 -4.93 -5.63
C VAL A 13 -15.27 -5.71 -4.76
N GLN A 14 -14.84 -6.13 -3.57
CA GLN A 14 -15.73 -6.76 -2.58
C GLN A 14 -16.37 -5.70 -1.69
N GLY A 15 -17.68 -5.83 -1.45
CA GLY A 15 -18.51 -4.79 -0.85
C GLY A 15 -18.98 -3.73 -1.86
N ALA A 16 -19.05 -4.11 -3.13
CA ALA A 16 -19.28 -3.23 -4.29
C ALA A 16 -20.58 -2.44 -4.23
N THR A 17 -21.66 -2.97 -3.67
CA THR A 17 -22.97 -2.31 -3.58
C THR A 17 -23.09 -1.38 -2.36
N GLY A 18 -22.13 -1.41 -1.45
CA GLY A 18 -22.06 -0.47 -0.33
C GLY A 18 -21.75 0.96 -0.81
N LYS A 19 -22.15 1.97 -0.02
CA LYS A 19 -21.94 3.39 -0.37
C LYS A 19 -20.49 3.70 -0.74
N GLU A 20 -19.54 3.20 0.06
CA GLU A 20 -18.12 3.39 -0.21
C GLU A 20 -17.69 2.64 -1.46
N GLY A 21 -18.06 1.35 -1.60
CA GLY A 21 -17.72 0.53 -2.77
C GLY A 21 -18.17 1.17 -4.08
N GLN A 22 -19.43 1.63 -4.16
CA GLN A 22 -19.97 2.32 -5.34
C GLN A 22 -19.14 3.57 -5.70
N PHE A 23 -18.87 4.42 -4.70
CA PHE A 23 -18.11 5.64 -4.91
C PHE A 23 -16.68 5.34 -5.39
N ARG A 24 -16.01 4.33 -4.78
CA ARG A 24 -14.64 3.96 -5.14
C ARG A 24 -14.54 3.27 -6.50
N ILE A 25 -15.52 2.48 -6.89
CA ILE A 25 -15.59 1.93 -8.25
C ILE A 25 -15.56 3.07 -9.28
N GLN A 26 -16.40 4.10 -9.09
CA GLN A 26 -16.42 5.26 -10.00
C GLN A 26 -15.07 5.98 -10.06
N MET A 27 -14.45 6.21 -8.90
CA MET A 27 -13.15 6.89 -8.80
C MET A 27 -12.01 6.09 -9.44
N MET A 28 -11.91 4.81 -9.14
CA MET A 28 -10.86 3.93 -9.68
C MET A 28 -11.01 3.77 -11.19
N ARG A 29 -12.23 3.55 -11.71
CA ARG A 29 -12.50 3.48 -13.15
C ARG A 29 -12.21 4.82 -13.84
N GLY A 30 -12.59 5.94 -13.22
CA GLY A 30 -12.33 7.28 -13.75
C GLY A 30 -10.82 7.59 -13.84
N TYR A 31 -9.99 6.91 -13.05
CA TYR A 31 -8.53 6.99 -13.16
C TYR A 31 -7.96 6.10 -14.27
N GLY A 32 -8.62 5.03 -14.64
CA GLY A 32 -8.19 4.07 -15.64
C GLY A 32 -8.01 2.63 -15.14
N THR A 33 -8.37 2.36 -13.89
CA THR A 33 -8.26 0.99 -13.32
C THR A 33 -9.25 0.06 -14.00
N ASN A 34 -8.79 -1.11 -14.41
CA ASN A 34 -9.57 -2.15 -15.05
C ASN A 34 -10.38 -2.96 -14.01
N ILE A 35 -11.49 -2.37 -13.52
CA ILE A 35 -12.43 -3.06 -12.62
C ILE A 35 -13.38 -3.88 -13.47
N VAL A 36 -13.26 -5.19 -13.43
CA VAL A 36 -14.04 -6.13 -14.26
C VAL A 36 -15.27 -6.68 -13.54
N ALA A 37 -15.27 -6.71 -12.19
CA ALA A 37 -16.35 -7.25 -11.39
C ALA A 37 -16.48 -6.55 -10.04
N GLY A 38 -17.68 -6.60 -9.47
CA GLY A 38 -17.94 -6.33 -8.06
C GLY A 38 -18.51 -7.58 -7.40
N VAL A 39 -18.30 -7.71 -6.08
CA VAL A 39 -18.89 -8.81 -5.30
C VAL A 39 -19.65 -8.27 -4.10
N THR A 40 -20.88 -8.71 -3.94
CA THR A 40 -21.70 -8.52 -2.75
C THR A 40 -22.69 -9.67 -2.64
N PRO A 41 -22.58 -10.53 -1.61
CA PRO A 41 -23.47 -11.69 -1.44
C PRO A 41 -24.96 -11.30 -1.47
N GLY A 42 -25.76 -12.06 -2.23
CA GLY A 42 -27.20 -11.81 -2.43
C GLY A 42 -27.52 -10.63 -3.35
N ARG A 43 -26.53 -10.13 -4.12
CA ARG A 43 -26.70 -9.00 -5.04
C ARG A 43 -26.23 -9.34 -6.47
N GLY A 44 -25.98 -10.62 -6.76
CA GLY A 44 -25.63 -11.10 -8.10
C GLY A 44 -26.66 -10.67 -9.15
N GLY A 45 -26.18 -10.33 -10.34
CA GLY A 45 -27.00 -9.81 -11.43
C GLY A 45 -27.29 -8.30 -11.41
N MET A 46 -26.89 -7.58 -10.34
CA MET A 46 -26.91 -6.11 -10.33
C MET A 46 -25.73 -5.53 -11.12
N GLU A 47 -25.79 -4.22 -11.33
CA GLU A 47 -24.70 -3.43 -11.91
C GLU A 47 -24.42 -2.19 -11.05
N VAL A 48 -23.15 -1.84 -10.88
CA VAL A 48 -22.69 -0.61 -10.20
C VAL A 48 -21.71 0.12 -11.10
N ALA A 49 -22.08 1.30 -11.55
CA ALA A 49 -21.25 2.15 -12.43
C ALA A 49 -20.73 1.41 -13.68
N GLY A 50 -21.54 0.56 -14.31
CA GLY A 50 -21.15 -0.23 -15.46
C GLY A 50 -20.28 -1.46 -15.13
N VAL A 51 -20.23 -1.89 -13.85
CA VAL A 51 -19.50 -3.06 -13.38
C VAL A 51 -20.52 -4.12 -12.94
N PRO A 52 -20.49 -5.35 -13.50
CA PRO A 52 -21.38 -6.44 -13.09
C PRO A 52 -21.08 -6.88 -11.66
N ILE A 53 -22.13 -7.20 -10.90
CA ILE A 53 -22.04 -7.68 -9.52
C ILE A 53 -22.30 -9.19 -9.49
N HIS A 54 -21.46 -9.90 -8.77
CA HIS A 54 -21.55 -11.32 -8.50
C HIS A 54 -21.80 -11.58 -7.02
N ASP A 55 -22.28 -12.76 -6.67
CA ASP A 55 -22.46 -13.17 -5.29
C ASP A 55 -21.13 -13.59 -4.65
N THR A 56 -20.20 -14.14 -5.45
CA THR A 56 -18.91 -14.64 -4.98
C THR A 56 -17.74 -14.18 -5.87
N VAL A 57 -16.52 -14.22 -5.30
CA VAL A 57 -15.27 -13.98 -6.08
C VAL A 57 -15.03 -15.11 -7.06
N GLU A 58 -15.44 -16.35 -6.73
CA GLU A 58 -15.32 -17.51 -7.64
C GLU A 58 -16.13 -17.30 -8.91
N GLU A 59 -17.41 -16.89 -8.80
CA GLU A 59 -18.24 -16.54 -9.96
C GLU A 59 -17.63 -15.44 -10.83
N ALA A 60 -17.04 -14.41 -10.17
CA ALA A 60 -16.35 -13.35 -10.89
C ALA A 60 -15.12 -13.90 -11.63
N LYS A 61 -14.35 -14.79 -10.99
CA LYS A 61 -13.15 -15.42 -11.56
C LYS A 61 -13.45 -16.33 -12.73
N GLU A 62 -14.56 -17.07 -12.69
CA GLU A 62 -15.01 -17.92 -13.81
C GLU A 62 -15.27 -17.08 -15.07
N ARG A 63 -15.84 -15.88 -14.92
CA ARG A 63 -16.14 -14.97 -16.03
C ARG A 63 -14.92 -14.15 -16.48
N HIS A 64 -13.97 -13.92 -15.57
CA HIS A 64 -12.74 -13.17 -15.78
C HIS A 64 -11.52 -14.01 -15.35
N PRO A 65 -11.05 -14.96 -16.19
CA PRO A 65 -9.95 -15.86 -15.83
C PRO A 65 -8.63 -15.16 -15.45
N ASN A 66 -8.40 -13.95 -15.96
CA ASN A 66 -7.23 -13.13 -15.64
C ASN A 66 -7.38 -12.29 -14.37
N LEU A 67 -8.56 -12.31 -13.72
CA LEU A 67 -8.79 -11.61 -12.47
C LEU A 67 -7.74 -12.01 -11.42
N SER A 68 -6.97 -11.07 -10.92
CA SER A 68 -5.82 -11.32 -10.05
C SER A 68 -5.81 -10.51 -8.77
N THR A 69 -6.65 -9.49 -8.68
CA THR A 69 -6.60 -8.50 -7.60
C THR A 69 -7.97 -8.26 -6.99
N SER A 70 -8.04 -8.24 -5.65
CA SER A 70 -9.24 -7.83 -4.91
C SER A 70 -8.99 -6.58 -4.08
N VAL A 71 -9.98 -5.68 -4.08
CA VAL A 71 -10.05 -4.54 -3.16
C VAL A 71 -11.27 -4.69 -2.24
N ILE A 72 -11.02 -4.71 -0.93
CA ILE A 72 -12.04 -5.03 0.07
C ILE A 72 -12.54 -3.78 0.77
N PHE A 73 -13.84 -3.49 0.64
CA PHE A 73 -14.55 -2.38 1.30
C PHE A 73 -15.66 -2.85 2.25
N VAL A 74 -15.57 -4.08 2.76
CA VAL A 74 -16.54 -4.59 3.73
C VAL A 74 -16.25 -4.07 5.14
N PRO A 75 -17.22 -4.10 6.08
CA PRO A 75 -16.97 -3.80 7.49
C PRO A 75 -15.89 -4.73 8.11
N ALA A 76 -15.12 -4.21 9.08
CA ALA A 76 -14.00 -4.93 9.71
C ALA A 76 -14.29 -6.39 10.10
N ARG A 77 -15.48 -6.65 10.68
CA ARG A 77 -15.91 -8.01 11.07
C ARG A 77 -16.08 -9.01 9.91
N HIS A 78 -16.15 -8.53 8.67
CA HIS A 78 -16.29 -9.35 7.46
C HIS A 78 -15.01 -9.40 6.63
N THR A 79 -13.95 -8.67 7.06
CA THR A 79 -12.70 -8.58 6.29
C THR A 79 -12.02 -9.94 6.15
N ARG A 80 -12.01 -10.74 7.21
CA ARG A 80 -11.41 -12.08 7.17
C ARG A 80 -12.10 -12.97 6.12
N SER A 81 -13.42 -13.09 6.17
CA SER A 81 -14.15 -13.93 5.19
C SER A 81 -13.95 -13.45 3.76
N ALA A 82 -13.99 -12.14 3.52
CA ALA A 82 -13.76 -11.58 2.20
C ALA A 82 -12.32 -11.80 1.70
N ALA A 83 -11.32 -11.68 2.59
CA ALA A 83 -9.92 -11.94 2.24
C ALA A 83 -9.69 -13.43 1.91
N PHE A 84 -10.24 -14.33 2.72
CA PHE A 84 -10.16 -15.77 2.47
C PHE A 84 -10.80 -16.14 1.14
N GLU A 85 -12.00 -15.63 0.86
CA GLU A 85 -12.70 -15.85 -0.41
C GLU A 85 -11.83 -15.44 -1.61
N ALA A 86 -11.17 -14.26 -1.56
CA ALA A 86 -10.29 -13.81 -2.62
C ALA A 86 -9.03 -14.68 -2.76
N LEU A 87 -8.40 -15.06 -1.63
CA LEU A 87 -7.21 -15.91 -1.62
C LEU A 87 -7.51 -17.33 -2.11
N ASP A 88 -8.65 -17.90 -1.69
CA ASP A 88 -9.10 -19.26 -2.09
C ASP A 88 -9.49 -19.33 -3.56
N ALA A 89 -10.02 -18.24 -4.13
CA ALA A 89 -10.24 -18.10 -5.55
C ALA A 89 -8.93 -17.91 -6.38
N GLY A 90 -7.76 -17.92 -5.73
CA GLY A 90 -6.45 -17.82 -6.36
C GLY A 90 -6.04 -16.42 -6.77
N LEU A 91 -6.59 -15.36 -6.16
CA LEU A 91 -6.14 -13.99 -6.40
C LEU A 91 -4.77 -13.76 -5.76
N ARG A 92 -3.88 -13.10 -6.50
CA ARG A 92 -2.48 -12.89 -6.12
C ARG A 92 -2.24 -11.62 -5.33
N PHE A 93 -3.17 -10.67 -5.39
CA PHE A 93 -3.07 -9.42 -4.66
C PHE A 93 -4.41 -9.07 -4.01
N VAL A 94 -4.38 -8.79 -2.70
CA VAL A 94 -5.57 -8.40 -1.91
C VAL A 94 -5.27 -7.12 -1.15
N LEU A 95 -6.09 -6.09 -1.36
CA LEU A 95 -6.03 -4.83 -0.64
C LEU A 95 -7.12 -4.76 0.43
N LEU A 96 -6.72 -4.63 1.69
CA LEU A 96 -7.61 -4.46 2.85
C LEU A 96 -7.71 -2.97 3.21
N VAL A 97 -8.80 -2.33 2.84
CA VAL A 97 -9.07 -0.93 3.19
C VAL A 97 -9.63 -0.78 4.61
N PRO A 98 -10.44 -1.71 5.15
CA PRO A 98 -11.03 -1.57 6.48
C PRO A 98 -9.99 -1.36 7.57
N GLU A 99 -10.31 -0.47 8.53
CA GLU A 99 -9.57 -0.26 9.76
C GLU A 99 -10.17 -1.11 10.91
N ARG A 100 -9.39 -1.33 11.97
CA ARG A 100 -9.82 -2.06 13.18
C ARG A 100 -10.23 -3.50 12.90
N VAL A 101 -9.59 -4.13 11.95
CA VAL A 101 -9.72 -5.58 11.77
C VAL A 101 -9.16 -6.29 13.01
N PRO A 102 -9.87 -7.28 13.59
CA PRO A 102 -9.36 -8.01 14.75
C PRO A 102 -7.97 -8.59 14.49
N GLN A 103 -7.07 -8.49 15.47
CA GLN A 103 -5.68 -8.93 15.31
C GLN A 103 -5.59 -10.42 14.96
N GLN A 104 -6.43 -11.24 15.58
CA GLN A 104 -6.49 -12.68 15.28
C GLN A 104 -6.88 -12.91 13.82
N ASP A 105 -7.89 -12.20 13.31
CA ASP A 105 -8.31 -12.30 11.91
C ASP A 105 -7.15 -11.93 10.95
N MET A 106 -6.37 -10.89 11.33
CA MET A 106 -5.20 -10.50 10.53
C MET A 106 -4.09 -11.54 10.52
N LEU A 107 -3.81 -12.18 11.65
CA LEU A 107 -2.82 -13.27 11.71
C LEU A 107 -3.24 -14.44 10.82
N GLU A 108 -4.52 -14.80 10.81
CA GLU A 108 -5.06 -15.86 9.96
C GLU A 108 -5.00 -15.44 8.47
N ILE A 109 -5.31 -14.18 8.13
CA ILE A 109 -5.20 -13.65 6.76
C ILE A 109 -3.73 -13.71 6.29
N ILE A 110 -2.78 -13.29 7.12
CA ILE A 110 -1.35 -13.32 6.80
C ILE A 110 -0.88 -14.75 6.54
N GLN A 111 -1.28 -15.69 7.40
CA GLN A 111 -0.96 -17.10 7.20
C GLN A 111 -1.54 -17.62 5.88
N ARG A 112 -2.83 -17.37 5.62
CA ARG A 112 -3.47 -17.81 4.37
C ARG A 112 -2.84 -17.20 3.13
N ALA A 113 -2.48 -15.92 3.18
CA ALA A 113 -1.78 -15.24 2.08
C ALA A 113 -0.43 -15.92 1.75
N ARG A 114 0.33 -16.32 2.77
CA ARG A 114 1.59 -17.06 2.59
C ARG A 114 1.37 -18.43 1.95
N GLU A 115 0.37 -19.17 2.40
CA GLU A 115 -0.01 -20.47 1.81
C GLU A 115 -0.38 -20.32 0.33
N CYS A 116 -1.11 -19.26 -0.03
CA CYS A 116 -1.52 -18.96 -1.39
C CYS A 116 -0.43 -18.23 -2.22
N GLN A 117 0.72 -17.92 -1.64
CA GLN A 117 1.77 -17.09 -2.28
C GLN A 117 1.24 -15.75 -2.81
N ALA A 118 0.31 -15.14 -2.10
CA ALA A 118 -0.34 -13.88 -2.42
C ALA A 118 0.21 -12.74 -1.57
N VAL A 119 0.15 -11.52 -2.12
CA VAL A 119 0.48 -10.29 -1.40
C VAL A 119 -0.80 -9.69 -0.84
N VAL A 120 -0.79 -9.40 0.47
CA VAL A 120 -1.88 -8.68 1.13
C VAL A 120 -1.35 -7.33 1.61
N ILE A 121 -2.01 -6.23 1.25
CA ILE A 121 -1.71 -4.87 1.73
C ILE A 121 -2.84 -4.41 2.65
N GLY A 122 -2.51 -3.78 3.76
CA GLY A 122 -3.45 -3.42 4.81
C GLY A 122 -3.44 -4.41 5.97
N PRO A 123 -4.34 -4.27 6.93
CA PRO A 123 -5.55 -3.44 6.97
C PRO A 123 -5.24 -1.94 7.17
N ASN A 124 -6.30 -1.12 7.17
CA ASN A 124 -6.18 0.32 7.30
C ASN A 124 -5.23 0.92 6.25
N SER A 125 -5.29 0.39 5.04
CA SER A 125 -4.52 0.87 3.90
C SER A 125 -5.34 1.87 3.08
N ILE A 126 -4.68 2.94 2.64
CA ILE A 126 -5.30 3.85 1.66
C ILE A 126 -5.24 3.30 0.24
N GLY A 127 -4.41 2.31 -0.03
CA GLY A 127 -4.30 1.69 -1.34
C GLY A 127 -2.93 1.79 -2.00
N VAL A 128 -2.97 1.50 -3.29
CA VAL A 128 -1.83 1.48 -4.20
C VAL A 128 -2.12 2.35 -5.41
N VAL A 129 -1.13 3.10 -5.86
CA VAL A 129 -1.18 3.84 -7.12
C VAL A 129 0.07 3.57 -7.94
N SER A 130 -0.13 3.22 -9.21
CA SER A 130 0.88 3.24 -10.26
C SER A 130 0.53 4.42 -11.16
N PRO A 131 1.21 5.58 -11.02
CA PRO A 131 0.81 6.81 -11.66
C PRO A 131 0.75 6.71 -13.18
N GLY A 132 -0.37 7.18 -13.76
CA GLY A 132 -0.63 7.07 -15.20
C GLY A 132 -1.13 5.70 -15.67
N LYS A 133 -1.21 4.70 -14.79
CA LYS A 133 -1.64 3.32 -15.10
C LYS A 133 -2.93 2.96 -14.36
N ALA A 134 -2.86 2.77 -13.04
CA ALA A 134 -4.00 2.34 -12.23
C ALA A 134 -3.91 2.80 -10.78
N ILE A 135 -5.04 2.78 -10.10
CA ILE A 135 -5.19 3.07 -8.68
C ILE A 135 -6.20 2.11 -8.06
N ILE A 136 -5.91 1.63 -6.85
CA ILE A 136 -6.89 0.89 -6.02
C ILE A 136 -6.92 1.41 -4.59
N GLY A 137 -8.11 1.41 -3.98
CA GLY A 137 -8.33 1.86 -2.61
C GLY A 137 -8.91 3.26 -2.52
N VAL A 138 -8.51 4.00 -1.49
CA VAL A 138 -8.99 5.35 -1.17
C VAL A 138 -7.92 6.43 -1.35
N ILE A 139 -6.76 6.07 -1.90
CA ILE A 139 -5.59 6.92 -2.06
C ILE A 139 -5.90 8.16 -2.91
N GLY A 140 -5.35 9.30 -2.54
CA GLY A 140 -5.40 10.54 -3.31
C GLY A 140 -6.68 11.37 -3.17
N GLY A 141 -7.76 10.82 -2.64
CA GLY A 141 -9.02 11.54 -2.41
C GLY A 141 -9.70 12.04 -3.69
N ARG A 142 -9.49 13.30 -4.07
CA ARG A 142 -10.06 13.89 -5.29
C ARG A 142 -9.13 13.73 -6.49
N MET A 143 -9.70 13.58 -7.69
CA MET A 143 -8.93 13.38 -8.93
C MET A 143 -7.93 14.51 -9.23
N GLU A 144 -8.22 15.75 -8.85
CA GLU A 144 -7.28 16.87 -8.97
C GLU A 144 -6.04 16.70 -8.10
N LEU A 145 -6.21 16.26 -6.84
CA LEU A 145 -5.11 15.96 -5.93
C LEU A 145 -4.27 14.80 -6.47
N MET A 146 -4.92 13.80 -7.05
CA MET A 146 -4.23 12.69 -7.70
C MET A 146 -3.26 13.18 -8.76
N ARG A 147 -3.72 14.00 -9.70
CA ARG A 147 -2.89 14.54 -10.78
C ARG A 147 -1.78 15.48 -10.31
N THR A 148 -1.97 16.11 -9.14
CA THR A 148 -0.99 17.02 -8.55
C THR A 148 0.07 16.28 -7.75
N ALA A 149 -0.32 15.26 -6.98
CA ALA A 149 0.56 14.53 -6.09
C ALA A 149 1.30 13.38 -6.78
N PHE A 150 0.65 12.71 -7.76
CA PHE A 150 1.18 11.51 -8.38
C PHE A 150 1.48 11.74 -9.86
N ARG A 151 2.73 11.52 -10.25
CA ARG A 151 3.18 11.55 -11.66
C ARG A 151 4.07 10.35 -11.93
N PRO A 152 4.01 9.78 -13.16
CA PRO A 152 4.92 8.70 -13.54
C PRO A 152 6.39 9.11 -13.36
N GLY A 153 7.19 8.19 -12.84
CA GLY A 153 8.63 8.41 -12.66
C GLY A 153 9.30 7.25 -11.92
N PRO A 154 10.59 7.39 -11.59
CA PRO A 154 11.43 6.26 -11.19
C PRO A 154 11.48 5.99 -9.68
N CYS A 155 10.66 6.63 -8.87
CA CYS A 155 10.72 6.48 -7.40
C CYS A 155 9.61 5.56 -6.89
N GLY A 156 9.96 4.41 -6.32
CA GLY A 156 9.04 3.61 -5.53
C GLY A 156 8.75 4.26 -4.18
N VAL A 157 7.54 4.12 -3.66
CA VAL A 157 7.13 4.73 -2.39
C VAL A 157 6.48 3.70 -1.48
N LEU A 158 6.98 3.59 -0.25
CA LEU A 158 6.35 2.84 0.84
C LEU A 158 6.07 3.76 2.02
N SER A 159 4.86 3.70 2.54
CA SER A 159 4.44 4.50 3.69
C SER A 159 3.47 3.72 4.57
N ARG A 160 3.62 3.86 5.89
CA ARG A 160 2.64 3.34 6.83
C ARG A 160 1.43 4.26 6.97
N SER A 161 1.63 5.56 6.78
CA SER A 161 0.57 6.55 6.96
C SER A 161 -0.15 6.85 5.66
N GLY A 162 -1.48 6.68 5.67
CA GLY A 162 -2.32 6.96 4.52
C GLY A 162 -2.20 8.39 4.00
N GLY A 163 -2.46 9.37 4.85
CA GLY A 163 -2.37 10.78 4.46
C GLY A 163 -0.97 11.20 4.04
N GLN A 164 0.06 10.69 4.74
CA GLN A 164 1.45 11.01 4.45
C GLN A 164 1.96 10.36 3.17
N THR A 165 1.38 9.26 2.71
CA THR A 165 1.71 8.71 1.38
C THR A 165 1.47 9.76 0.28
N THR A 166 0.31 10.40 0.30
CA THR A 166 -0.02 11.47 -0.66
C THR A 166 0.90 12.68 -0.49
N THR A 167 1.18 13.09 0.75
CA THR A 167 2.08 14.20 1.05
C THR A 167 3.51 13.93 0.57
N LEU A 168 4.02 12.72 0.80
CA LEU A 168 5.33 12.27 0.34
C LEU A 168 5.43 12.34 -1.20
N CYS A 169 4.45 11.74 -1.90
CA CYS A 169 4.39 11.77 -3.35
C CYS A 169 4.28 13.19 -3.91
N TYR A 170 3.54 14.08 -3.23
CA TYR A 170 3.46 15.49 -3.60
C TYR A 170 4.82 16.19 -3.54
N TYR A 171 5.60 16.00 -2.44
CA TYR A 171 6.95 16.58 -2.32
C TYR A 171 7.92 16.03 -3.38
N LEU A 172 7.84 14.73 -3.67
CA LEU A 172 8.62 14.11 -4.76
C LEU A 172 8.25 14.74 -6.10
N THR A 173 6.97 14.80 -6.43
CA THR A 173 6.46 15.37 -7.70
C THR A 173 6.83 16.85 -7.84
N LYS A 174 6.74 17.64 -6.77
CA LYS A 174 7.15 19.05 -6.73
C LYS A 174 8.65 19.24 -7.02
N ALA A 175 9.48 18.26 -6.65
CA ALA A 175 10.91 18.24 -6.95
C ALA A 175 11.24 17.63 -8.33
N GLY A 176 10.24 17.35 -9.16
CA GLY A 176 10.43 16.73 -10.47
C GLY A 176 10.76 15.23 -10.42
N VAL A 177 10.46 14.58 -9.28
CA VAL A 177 10.63 13.14 -9.09
C VAL A 177 9.24 12.49 -9.10
N GLY A 178 8.93 11.75 -10.15
CA GLY A 178 7.70 10.97 -10.24
C GLY A 178 7.82 9.61 -9.56
N GLN A 179 6.69 8.89 -9.47
CA GLN A 179 6.63 7.60 -8.80
C GLN A 179 6.42 6.45 -9.80
N SER A 180 7.08 5.31 -9.59
CA SER A 180 6.81 4.06 -10.29
C SER A 180 5.57 3.39 -9.69
N THR A 181 5.56 3.18 -8.39
CA THR A 181 4.41 2.71 -7.62
C THR A 181 4.48 3.29 -6.22
N ALA A 182 3.35 3.74 -5.67
CA ALA A 182 3.25 4.17 -4.28
C ALA A 182 2.24 3.28 -3.53
N ILE A 183 2.66 2.77 -2.35
CA ILE A 183 1.90 1.85 -1.52
C ILE A 183 1.74 2.42 -0.12
N GLY A 184 0.50 2.55 0.32
CA GLY A 184 0.15 2.75 1.72
C GLY A 184 -0.03 1.40 2.40
N VAL A 185 0.97 0.91 3.15
CA VAL A 185 0.91 -0.45 3.71
C VAL A 185 -0.09 -0.61 4.85
N GLY A 186 -0.50 0.50 5.49
CA GLY A 186 -1.43 0.50 6.62
C GLY A 186 -0.78 0.83 7.96
N GLY A 187 -1.58 1.44 8.84
CA GLY A 187 -1.14 1.95 10.15
C GLY A 187 -1.40 1.00 11.32
N ASP A 188 -1.97 -0.18 11.09
CA ASP A 188 -2.27 -1.14 12.15
C ASP A 188 -1.01 -1.88 12.64
N ALA A 189 -1.09 -2.52 13.82
CA ALA A 189 0.04 -3.22 14.41
C ALA A 189 0.46 -4.46 13.59
N PHE A 190 -0.53 -5.16 13.03
CA PHE A 190 -0.33 -6.29 12.12
C PHE A 190 -0.81 -5.87 10.73
N VAL A 191 0.08 -5.89 9.77
CA VAL A 191 -0.20 -5.63 8.36
C VAL A 191 0.15 -6.87 7.53
N GLY A 192 -0.44 -6.99 6.34
CA GLY A 192 -0.23 -8.14 5.48
C GLY A 192 1.22 -8.27 5.05
N ALA A 193 1.66 -7.45 4.10
CA ALA A 193 3.05 -7.43 3.65
C ALA A 193 3.86 -6.34 4.36
N SER A 194 5.04 -6.71 4.86
CA SER A 194 6.02 -5.79 5.45
C SER A 194 6.84 -5.07 4.37
N TRP A 195 7.60 -4.06 4.77
CA TRP A 195 8.52 -3.39 3.84
C TRP A 195 9.62 -4.34 3.34
N SER A 196 10.12 -5.23 4.19
CA SER A 196 11.12 -6.22 3.79
C SER A 196 10.59 -7.25 2.78
N GLU A 197 9.27 -7.50 2.75
CA GLU A 197 8.63 -8.34 1.71
C GLU A 197 8.34 -7.56 0.42
N LEU A 198 8.10 -6.24 0.50
CA LEU A 198 7.78 -5.40 -0.66
C LEU A 198 9.03 -4.87 -1.39
N LEU A 199 10.10 -4.52 -0.69
CA LEU A 199 11.33 -4.01 -1.28
C LEU A 199 11.91 -4.91 -2.38
N PRO A 200 11.93 -6.27 -2.25
CA PRO A 200 12.37 -7.15 -3.33
C PRO A 200 11.53 -7.07 -4.60
N LEU A 201 10.25 -6.66 -4.52
CA LEU A 201 9.43 -6.42 -5.71
C LEU A 201 9.92 -5.17 -6.44
N PHE A 202 10.20 -4.09 -5.70
CA PHE A 202 10.78 -2.85 -6.26
C PHE A 202 12.21 -3.05 -6.78
N GLU A 203 13.00 -3.95 -6.16
CA GLU A 203 14.33 -4.29 -6.67
C GLU A 203 14.27 -4.87 -8.08
N ARG A 204 13.32 -5.76 -8.34
CA ARG A 204 13.11 -6.39 -9.65
C ARG A 204 12.40 -5.50 -10.67
N ASP A 205 11.79 -4.40 -10.24
CA ASP A 205 11.08 -3.49 -11.15
C ASP A 205 12.05 -2.59 -11.91
N PRO A 206 12.11 -2.68 -13.25
CA PRO A 206 13.00 -1.85 -14.06
C PRO A 206 12.60 -0.37 -14.09
N GLU A 207 11.34 -0.05 -13.80
CA GLU A 207 10.85 1.34 -13.73
C GLU A 207 11.28 2.02 -12.42
N THR A 208 11.58 1.25 -11.37
CA THR A 208 12.03 1.78 -10.09
C THR A 208 13.55 1.90 -10.05
N ARG A 209 14.07 3.12 -9.86
CA ARG A 209 15.50 3.41 -9.75
C ARG A 209 15.92 3.80 -8.33
N MET A 210 14.98 4.18 -7.49
CA MET A 210 15.18 4.51 -6.08
C MET A 210 13.90 4.32 -5.27
N MET A 211 14.01 4.36 -3.93
CA MET A 211 12.86 4.33 -3.02
C MET A 211 12.77 5.58 -2.16
N ALA A 212 11.54 5.97 -1.83
CA ALA A 212 11.23 6.93 -0.77
C ALA A 212 10.34 6.26 0.28
N LEU A 213 10.75 6.35 1.55
CA LEU A 213 10.09 5.72 2.68
C LEU A 213 9.54 6.76 3.65
N PHE A 214 8.29 6.58 4.09
CA PHE A 214 7.73 7.34 5.21
C PHE A 214 7.52 6.40 6.39
N GLY A 215 8.42 6.47 7.36
CA GLY A 215 8.38 5.70 8.59
C GLY A 215 7.70 6.44 9.74
N GLU A 216 7.36 5.69 10.77
CA GLU A 216 6.77 6.20 12.00
C GLU A 216 7.21 5.35 13.21
N ILE A 217 7.03 5.87 14.40
CA ILE A 217 7.26 5.12 15.65
C ILE A 217 6.42 3.84 15.71
N GLY A 218 6.86 2.90 16.51
CA GLY A 218 6.21 1.58 16.70
C GLY A 218 6.54 0.59 15.59
N THR A 219 6.20 -0.67 15.80
CA THR A 219 6.55 -1.80 14.91
C THR A 219 8.04 -1.86 14.54
N THR A 220 8.43 -2.73 13.62
CA THR A 220 9.84 -2.97 13.22
C THR A 220 10.09 -2.83 11.72
N ASN A 221 9.11 -2.28 10.97
CA ASN A 221 9.22 -2.23 9.49
C ASN A 221 10.49 -1.54 8.98
N GLU A 222 10.89 -0.45 9.63
CA GLU A 222 12.07 0.34 9.25
C GLU A 222 13.36 -0.41 9.57
N GLU A 223 13.44 -1.05 10.74
CA GLU A 223 14.57 -1.88 11.17
C GLU A 223 14.70 -3.14 10.28
N ASP A 224 13.58 -3.80 9.96
CA ASP A 224 13.56 -4.98 9.07
C ASP A 224 13.97 -4.61 7.63
N ALA A 225 13.54 -3.45 7.14
CA ALA A 225 13.99 -2.90 5.85
C ALA A 225 15.48 -2.58 5.87
N ALA A 226 15.99 -1.97 6.94
CA ALA A 226 17.42 -1.67 7.11
C ALA A 226 18.26 -2.95 7.11
N ALA A 227 17.81 -3.99 7.81
CA ALA A 227 18.47 -5.29 7.82
C ALA A 227 18.52 -5.94 6.43
N LEU A 228 17.42 -5.87 5.67
CA LEU A 228 17.37 -6.37 4.28
C LEU A 228 18.33 -5.61 3.37
N ILE A 229 18.39 -4.28 3.47
CA ILE A 229 19.31 -3.43 2.69
C ILE A 229 20.76 -3.80 3.03
N THR A 230 21.12 -3.90 4.30
CA THR A 230 22.45 -4.27 4.77
C THR A 230 22.87 -5.66 4.27
N ALA A 231 21.91 -6.59 4.19
CA ALA A 231 22.15 -7.94 3.65
C ALA A 231 22.24 -8.00 2.11
N GLY A 232 22.08 -6.86 1.41
CA GLY A 232 22.12 -6.79 -0.05
C GLY A 232 20.84 -7.27 -0.75
N GLY A 233 19.73 -7.45 -0.01
CA GLY A 233 18.45 -7.85 -0.56
C GLY A 233 17.71 -6.70 -1.27
N PHE A 234 18.19 -5.47 -1.11
CA PHE A 234 17.78 -4.28 -1.85
C PHE A 234 18.98 -3.37 -2.07
N THR A 235 19.28 -3.00 -3.32
CA THR A 235 20.53 -2.31 -3.71
C THR A 235 20.32 -0.89 -4.26
N LYS A 236 19.09 -0.54 -4.65
CA LYS A 236 18.77 0.78 -5.18
C LYS A 236 18.81 1.83 -4.06
N PRO A 237 19.17 3.09 -4.36
CA PRO A 237 19.22 4.16 -3.35
C PRO A 237 17.88 4.38 -2.65
N VAL A 238 17.94 4.69 -1.36
CA VAL A 238 16.78 4.93 -0.51
C VAL A 238 16.88 6.28 0.17
N VAL A 239 15.80 7.07 0.12
CA VAL A 239 15.60 8.24 0.97
C VAL A 239 14.46 7.97 1.94
N ALA A 240 14.60 8.36 3.20
CA ALA A 240 13.58 8.11 4.22
C ALA A 240 13.33 9.32 5.10
N TYR A 241 12.10 9.45 5.56
CA TYR A 241 11.70 10.31 6.68
C TYR A 241 11.04 9.44 7.74
N VAL A 242 11.38 9.66 9.01
CA VAL A 242 10.76 8.97 10.16
C VAL A 242 10.07 9.99 11.04
N SER A 243 8.75 9.83 11.20
CA SER A 243 7.93 10.69 12.06
C SER A 243 7.95 10.24 13.52
N GLY A 244 7.51 11.13 14.42
CA GLY A 244 7.36 10.81 15.84
C GLY A 244 8.61 11.02 16.69
N ARG A 245 9.60 11.82 16.26
CA ARG A 245 10.85 12.11 16.98
C ARG A 245 10.63 12.68 18.39
N TYR A 246 9.50 13.34 18.63
CA TYR A 246 9.13 13.92 19.92
C TYR A 246 8.08 13.10 20.67
N ALA A 247 7.80 11.88 20.21
CA ALA A 247 6.81 11.01 20.81
C ALA A 247 7.29 10.49 22.17
N ARG A 248 6.43 10.60 23.18
CA ARG A 248 6.75 10.06 24.52
C ARG A 248 6.41 8.58 24.57
N PRO A 249 7.21 7.74 25.28
CA PRO A 249 6.90 6.35 25.52
C PRO A 249 5.50 6.17 26.11
N GLY A 250 4.77 5.12 25.65
CA GLY A 250 3.43 4.78 26.13
C GLY A 250 2.28 5.60 25.53
N MET A 251 2.57 6.66 24.78
CA MET A 251 1.55 7.41 24.03
C MET A 251 1.35 6.82 22.63
N ARG A 252 0.09 6.72 22.19
CA ARG A 252 -0.28 6.34 20.83
C ARG A 252 -0.38 7.59 19.96
N PHE A 253 0.24 7.56 18.78
CA PHE A 253 0.24 8.68 17.84
C PHE A 253 -0.49 8.31 16.54
N GLY A 254 -1.80 8.57 16.49
CA GLY A 254 -2.62 8.39 15.31
C GLY A 254 -2.97 6.93 15.01
N HIS A 255 -2.00 6.12 14.61
CA HIS A 255 -2.21 4.73 14.22
C HIS A 255 -2.18 3.74 15.38
N ALA A 256 -2.87 2.60 15.21
CA ALA A 256 -2.88 1.55 16.23
C ALA A 256 -1.48 0.94 16.46
N GLY A 257 -0.64 0.88 15.41
CA GLY A 257 0.74 0.41 15.49
C GLY A 257 1.75 1.46 15.93
N ALA A 258 1.39 2.75 15.97
CA ALA A 258 2.29 3.85 16.34
C ALA A 258 2.39 4.01 17.85
N ILE A 259 3.01 3.05 18.53
CA ILE A 259 3.24 3.03 19.98
C ILE A 259 4.66 2.55 20.29
N ILE A 260 5.36 3.30 21.15
CA ILE A 260 6.67 2.87 21.69
C ILE A 260 6.39 1.98 22.91
N SER A 261 6.82 0.73 22.86
CA SER A 261 6.65 -0.23 23.94
C SER A 261 8.00 -0.79 24.39
N ARG A 262 8.29 -0.70 25.69
CA ARG A 262 9.53 -1.21 26.29
C ARG A 262 10.82 -0.74 25.60
N GLY A 263 10.83 0.50 25.08
CA GLY A 263 11.98 1.06 24.37
C GLY A 263 12.16 0.61 22.93
N ILE A 264 11.24 -0.21 22.40
CA ILE A 264 11.25 -0.68 21.00
C ILE A 264 10.38 0.24 20.13
N GLY A 265 10.80 0.49 18.89
CA GLY A 265 10.05 1.27 17.92
C GLY A 265 10.17 2.78 18.13
N THR A 266 11.26 3.26 18.73
CA THR A 266 11.53 4.70 18.83
C THR A 266 12.00 5.27 17.48
N ALA A 267 11.73 6.55 17.23
CA ALA A 267 12.19 7.19 16.00
C ALA A 267 13.73 7.20 15.90
N GLU A 268 14.41 7.38 17.03
CA GLU A 268 15.88 7.41 17.09
C GLU A 268 16.48 6.06 16.67
N ALA A 269 15.95 4.93 17.18
CA ALA A 269 16.43 3.59 16.82
C ALA A 269 16.23 3.31 15.34
N LYS A 270 15.05 3.67 14.79
CA LYS A 270 14.73 3.52 13.37
C LYS A 270 15.64 4.36 12.47
N ILE A 271 15.87 5.62 12.85
CA ILE A 271 16.77 6.54 12.12
C ILE A 271 18.20 6.00 12.12
N ALA A 272 18.68 5.51 13.27
CA ALA A 272 20.00 4.91 13.38
C ALA A 272 20.14 3.69 12.47
N ALA A 273 19.21 2.72 12.57
CA ALA A 273 19.22 1.52 11.75
C ALA A 273 19.20 1.81 10.24
N LEU A 274 18.34 2.77 9.81
CA LEU A 274 18.29 3.17 8.40
C LEU A 274 19.60 3.86 7.95
N ARG A 275 20.19 4.73 8.76
CA ARG A 275 21.46 5.39 8.45
C ARG A 275 22.62 4.39 8.36
N ASP A 276 22.68 3.44 9.28
CA ASP A 276 23.71 2.38 9.29
C ASP A 276 23.59 1.48 8.05
N ALA A 277 22.38 1.31 7.51
CA ALA A 277 22.11 0.62 6.25
C ALA A 277 22.39 1.48 4.99
N GLY A 278 22.93 2.72 5.13
CA GLY A 278 23.22 3.61 4.00
C GLY A 278 22.03 4.39 3.45
N VAL A 279 20.88 4.41 4.14
CA VAL A 279 19.71 5.17 3.74
C VAL A 279 19.88 6.66 4.01
N HIS A 280 19.50 7.52 3.06
CA HIS A 280 19.50 8.96 3.22
C HIS A 280 18.32 9.43 4.09
N VAL A 281 18.47 9.49 5.40
CA VAL A 281 17.42 9.92 6.32
C VAL A 281 17.38 11.44 6.46
N VAL A 282 16.28 12.05 5.98
CA VAL A 282 16.06 13.50 6.09
C VAL A 282 15.46 13.90 7.44
N GLU A 283 15.70 15.13 7.88
CA GLU A 283 15.18 15.66 9.15
C GLU A 283 13.78 16.26 9.02
N HIS A 284 13.49 16.87 7.87
CA HIS A 284 12.18 17.44 7.56
C HIS A 284 11.59 16.76 6.34
N LEU A 285 10.29 16.45 6.38
CA LEU A 285 9.60 15.80 5.27
C LEU A 285 9.72 16.60 3.95
N GLY A 286 9.77 17.93 4.04
CA GLY A 286 9.95 18.78 2.86
C GLY A 286 11.27 18.58 2.12
N ASP A 287 12.30 18.04 2.79
CA ASP A 287 13.62 17.81 2.19
C ASP A 287 13.71 16.53 1.39
N ILE A 288 12.68 15.69 1.46
CA ILE A 288 12.69 14.37 0.81
C ILE A 288 12.72 14.50 -0.72
N GLY A 289 11.94 15.42 -1.29
CA GLY A 289 11.92 15.67 -2.72
C GLY A 289 13.28 16.18 -3.25
N PRO A 290 13.83 17.28 -2.71
CA PRO A 290 15.16 17.77 -3.09
C PRO A 290 16.27 16.72 -2.94
N THR A 291 16.21 15.89 -1.88
CA THR A 291 17.19 14.83 -1.67
C THR A 291 17.04 13.71 -2.70
N ALA A 292 15.81 13.26 -2.96
CA ALA A 292 15.53 12.29 -4.02
C ALA A 292 16.01 12.76 -5.39
N ARG A 293 15.81 14.04 -5.71
CA ARG A 293 16.27 14.63 -6.97
C ARG A 293 17.80 14.55 -7.08
N ARG A 294 18.54 14.97 -6.04
CA ARG A 294 20.01 14.89 -6.01
C ARG A 294 20.54 13.44 -6.14
N ILE A 295 19.82 12.48 -5.58
CA ILE A 295 20.16 11.06 -5.73
C ILE A 295 20.01 10.64 -7.19
N LEU A 296 18.87 10.92 -7.81
CA LEU A 296 18.60 10.56 -9.20
C LEU A 296 19.56 11.21 -10.20
N ASP A 297 20.01 12.44 -9.94
CA ASP A 297 20.96 13.16 -10.80
C ASP A 297 22.36 12.53 -10.81
N ARG A 298 22.64 11.61 -9.87
CA ARG A 298 23.92 10.90 -9.75
C ARG A 298 23.87 9.45 -10.26
N LEU A 299 22.69 8.94 -10.64
CA LEU A 299 22.46 7.61 -11.23
C LEU A 299 22.52 7.65 -12.76
#